data_8fd7901a92c476905d5af6f563066b22
#
_entry.id   8fd7901a92c476905d5af6f563066b22
#
_cell.length_a   1.000
_cell.length_b   1.000
_cell.length_c   1.000
_cell.angle_alpha   90.00
_cell.angle_beta   90.00
_cell.angle_gamma   90.00
#
_symmetry.space_group_name_H-M   'P 1'
#
loop_
_entity.id
_entity.type
_entity.pdbx_description
1 polymer ?
#
loop_
_entity_poly.entity_id
_entity_poly.type
_entity_poly.pdbx_seq_one_letter_code
_entity_poly.pdbx_strand_id
1 'polypeptide(L)'
;MIEKVNPSHPDKVADRIAGALVDLAYKRQENPKIAVEVLIGHGTATVIIESSVIFSERDVAEIIERITSRDDFRINLVSKEQDRYLANNQNGTPRCGDNGIFKGVPLTTEEKQLSEIAKKIYDMYPTDGKYILADGKLIICQSCADTKELEGMYRDAII
;
A
#
# COMPACT_ATOMS: atom_id res chain seq x y z
N MET A 1 -0.94 -10.00 -18.56
CA MET A 1 -1.87 -9.33 -17.62
C MET A 1 -1.05 -8.47 -16.67
N ILE A 2 -1.40 -7.21 -16.55
CA ILE A 2 -0.81 -6.27 -15.59
C ILE A 2 -1.93 -5.61 -14.77
N GLU A 3 -1.62 -5.23 -13.53
CA GLU A 3 -2.56 -4.64 -12.58
C GLU A 3 -1.98 -3.35 -11.99
N LYS A 4 -2.84 -2.39 -11.72
CA LYS A 4 -2.52 -1.13 -11.05
C LYS A 4 -3.62 -0.78 -10.05
N VAL A 5 -3.24 -0.41 -8.84
CA VAL A 5 -4.13 0.19 -7.86
C VAL A 5 -3.81 1.68 -7.69
N ASN A 6 -4.81 2.48 -7.38
CA ASN A 6 -4.62 3.91 -7.16
C ASN A 6 -4.25 4.21 -5.68
N PRO A 7 -3.89 5.46 -5.34
CA PRO A 7 -3.47 5.83 -3.98
C PRO A 7 -4.51 5.60 -2.87
N SER A 8 -5.81 5.55 -3.21
CA SER A 8 -6.90 5.32 -2.24
C SER A 8 -7.28 3.85 -2.08
N HIS A 9 -6.70 2.95 -2.89
CA HIS A 9 -6.93 1.51 -2.73
C HIS A 9 -6.37 1.02 -1.39
N PRO A 10 -7.10 0.17 -0.64
CA PRO A 10 -6.66 -0.31 0.68
C PRO A 10 -5.25 -0.89 0.70
N ASP A 11 -4.86 -1.68 -0.30
CA ASP A 11 -3.51 -2.25 -0.40
C ASP A 11 -2.44 -1.14 -0.48
N LYS A 12 -2.71 -0.06 -1.25
CA LYS A 12 -1.77 1.05 -1.36
C LYS A 12 -1.69 1.87 -0.08
N VAL A 13 -2.80 2.02 0.62
CA VAL A 13 -2.83 2.67 1.94
C VAL A 13 -2.06 1.81 2.95
N ALA A 14 -2.26 0.48 2.95
CA ALA A 14 -1.53 -0.45 3.79
C ALA A 14 -0.01 -0.37 3.56
N ASP A 15 0.44 -0.39 2.30
CA ASP A 15 1.86 -0.23 1.94
C ASP A 15 2.46 1.08 2.49
N ARG A 16 1.70 2.18 2.41
CA ARG A 16 2.16 3.49 2.90
C ARG A 16 2.28 3.52 4.42
N ILE A 17 1.35 2.87 5.13
CA ILE A 17 1.39 2.74 6.59
C ILE A 17 2.58 1.87 6.99
N ALA A 18 2.75 0.71 6.37
CA ALA A 18 3.88 -0.18 6.64
C ALA A 18 5.22 0.53 6.42
N GLY A 19 5.37 1.24 5.28
CA GLY A 19 6.57 2.02 4.98
C GLY A 19 6.85 3.11 6.01
N ALA A 20 5.82 3.81 6.48
CA ALA A 20 5.98 4.86 7.48
C ALA A 20 6.37 4.30 8.87
N LEU A 21 5.91 3.10 9.22
CA LEU A 21 6.32 2.40 10.44
C LEU A 21 7.79 1.96 10.35
N VAL A 22 8.22 1.45 9.20
CA VAL A 22 9.65 1.15 8.95
C VAL A 22 10.50 2.41 9.06
N ASP A 23 10.09 3.53 8.43
CA ASP A 23 10.79 4.81 8.56
C ASP A 23 10.90 5.28 10.01
N LEU A 24 9.84 5.07 10.82
CA LEU A 24 9.85 5.41 12.24
C LEU A 24 10.83 4.53 13.03
N ALA A 25 10.94 3.24 12.70
CA ALA A 25 11.93 2.36 13.30
C ALA A 25 13.35 2.87 13.04
N TYR A 26 13.67 3.21 11.80
CA TYR A 26 14.98 3.77 11.43
C TYR A 26 15.29 5.12 12.06
N LYS A 27 14.28 5.91 12.40
CA LYS A 27 14.47 7.14 13.18
C LYS A 27 14.81 6.89 14.64
N ARG A 28 14.37 5.76 15.19
CA ARG A 28 14.54 5.40 16.61
C ARG A 28 15.78 4.56 16.88
N GLN A 29 16.20 3.79 15.89
CA GLN A 29 17.34 2.87 16.01
C GLN A 29 18.09 2.79 14.68
N GLU A 30 19.41 2.74 14.76
CA GLU A 30 20.23 2.44 13.61
C GLU A 30 20.12 0.95 13.25
N ASN A 31 19.84 0.65 11.97
CA ASN A 31 19.65 -0.72 11.46
C ASN A 31 18.66 -1.56 12.27
N PRO A 32 17.40 -1.10 12.46
CA PRO A 32 16.42 -1.85 13.22
C PRO A 32 16.05 -3.14 12.49
N LYS A 33 15.72 -4.16 13.26
CA LYS A 33 15.07 -5.36 12.74
C LYS A 33 13.59 -5.11 12.77
N ILE A 34 12.91 -5.17 11.62
CA ILE A 34 11.49 -4.87 11.53
C ILE A 34 10.81 -5.62 10.40
N ALA A 35 9.65 -6.19 10.70
CA ALA A 35 8.66 -6.68 9.76
C ALA A 35 7.30 -6.08 10.13
N VAL A 36 6.54 -5.63 9.15
CA VAL A 36 5.25 -4.96 9.35
C VAL A 36 4.24 -5.52 8.37
N GLU A 37 3.10 -5.97 8.91
CA GLU A 37 1.93 -6.38 8.17
C GLU A 37 0.76 -5.44 8.48
N VAL A 38 0.06 -4.97 7.47
CA VAL A 38 -1.07 -4.05 7.61
C VAL A 38 -2.26 -4.52 6.81
N LEU A 39 -3.40 -4.65 7.48
CA LEU A 39 -4.71 -4.82 6.85
C LEU A 39 -5.58 -3.63 7.24
N ILE A 40 -6.08 -2.90 6.25
CA ILE A 40 -6.90 -1.70 6.49
C ILE A 40 -8.16 -1.71 5.63
N GLY A 41 -9.30 -1.34 6.24
CA GLY A 41 -10.59 -1.22 5.56
C GLY A 41 -11.72 -0.95 6.53
N HIS A 42 -12.83 -0.40 6.05
CA HIS A 42 -14.05 -0.16 6.82
C HIS A 42 -13.85 0.47 8.21
N GLY A 43 -12.95 1.46 8.32
CA GLY A 43 -12.66 2.14 9.58
C GLY A 43 -11.87 1.29 10.59
N THR A 44 -11.29 0.17 10.15
CA THR A 44 -10.46 -0.69 11.01
C THR A 44 -9.08 -0.86 10.38
N ALA A 45 -8.05 -0.81 11.21
CA ALA A 45 -6.68 -1.15 10.85
C ALA A 45 -6.14 -2.22 11.79
N THR A 46 -5.69 -3.34 11.23
CA THR A 46 -4.96 -4.37 11.97
C THR A 46 -3.50 -4.29 11.57
N VAL A 47 -2.63 -4.09 12.55
CA VAL A 47 -1.20 -3.91 12.34
C VAL A 47 -0.44 -4.92 13.19
N ILE A 48 0.39 -5.72 12.54
CA ILE A 48 1.30 -6.66 13.22
C ILE A 48 2.71 -6.15 12.98
N ILE A 49 3.45 -5.93 14.06
CA ILE A 49 4.84 -5.46 14.02
C ILE A 49 5.70 -6.44 14.80
N GLU A 50 6.69 -6.99 14.13
CA GLU A 50 7.79 -7.73 14.73
C GLU A 50 9.06 -6.90 14.62
N SER A 51 9.58 -6.38 15.75
CA SER A 51 10.66 -5.40 15.68
C SER A 51 11.55 -5.41 16.91
N SER A 52 12.80 -4.98 16.71
CA SER A 52 13.72 -4.59 17.81
C SER A 52 13.35 -3.23 18.42
N VAL A 53 12.43 -2.50 17.82
CA VAL A 53 11.92 -1.20 18.29
C VAL A 53 10.50 -1.37 18.81
N ILE A 54 10.20 -0.77 19.96
CA ILE A 54 8.86 -0.80 20.53
C ILE A 54 7.97 0.25 19.86
N PHE A 55 6.77 -0.17 19.49
CA PHE A 55 5.72 0.69 18.94
C PHE A 55 4.52 0.73 19.90
N SER A 56 4.01 1.93 20.12
CA SER A 56 2.76 2.14 20.85
C SER A 56 1.58 2.26 19.87
N GLU A 57 0.37 2.07 20.36
CA GLU A 57 -0.86 2.30 19.59
C GLU A 57 -0.94 3.75 19.08
N ARG A 58 -0.44 4.71 19.87
CA ARG A 58 -0.35 6.12 19.48
C ARG A 58 0.54 6.33 18.25
N ASP A 59 1.70 5.66 18.18
CA ASP A 59 2.59 5.75 17.00
C ASP A 59 1.87 5.32 15.73
N VAL A 60 1.09 4.23 15.84
CA VAL A 60 0.32 3.68 14.71
C VAL A 60 -0.83 4.61 14.36
N ALA A 61 -1.56 5.14 15.35
CA ALA A 61 -2.67 6.06 15.16
C ALA A 61 -2.22 7.33 14.42
N GLU A 62 -1.15 7.98 14.87
CA GLU A 62 -0.60 9.19 14.25
C GLU A 62 -0.16 8.95 12.78
N ILE A 63 0.37 7.77 12.47
CA ILE A 63 0.72 7.40 11.10
C ILE A 63 -0.53 7.17 10.24
N ILE A 64 -1.52 6.45 10.76
CA ILE A 64 -2.78 6.18 10.05
C ILE A 64 -3.50 7.50 9.76
N GLU A 65 -3.67 8.36 10.76
CA GLU A 65 -4.29 9.68 10.61
C GLU A 65 -3.59 10.51 9.53
N ARG A 66 -2.27 10.61 9.59
CA ARG A 66 -1.49 11.35 8.59
C ARG A 66 -1.64 10.84 7.16
N ILE A 67 -1.81 9.50 6.98
CA ILE A 67 -1.89 8.87 5.66
C ILE A 67 -3.32 8.89 5.11
N THR A 68 -4.31 8.70 5.98
CA THR A 68 -5.73 8.58 5.60
C THR A 68 -6.51 9.88 5.76
N SER A 69 -5.96 10.87 6.49
CA SER A 69 -6.64 12.09 6.94
C SER A 69 -7.87 11.80 7.80
N ARG A 70 -7.86 10.69 8.55
CA ARG A 70 -8.93 10.24 9.43
C ARG A 70 -8.35 9.76 10.76
N ASP A 71 -9.00 10.14 11.85
CA ASP A 71 -8.66 9.81 13.26
C ASP A 71 -9.60 8.77 13.90
N ASP A 72 -10.61 8.31 13.15
CA ASP A 72 -11.69 7.43 13.63
C ASP A 72 -11.44 5.93 13.39
N PHE A 73 -10.21 5.53 13.05
CA PHE A 73 -9.89 4.12 12.85
C PHE A 73 -9.84 3.36 14.17
N ARG A 74 -10.52 2.22 14.19
CA ARG A 74 -10.30 1.20 15.22
C ARG A 74 -8.98 0.48 14.93
N ILE A 75 -8.03 0.58 15.84
CA ILE A 75 -6.69 0.00 15.68
C ILE A 75 -6.60 -1.30 16.49
N ASN A 76 -6.18 -2.37 15.82
CA ASN A 76 -5.79 -3.63 16.45
C ASN A 76 -4.28 -3.77 16.26
N LEU A 77 -3.51 -3.48 17.31
CA LEU A 77 -2.04 -3.57 17.25
C LEU A 77 -1.55 -4.85 17.94
N VAL A 78 -0.74 -5.60 17.22
CA VAL A 78 0.11 -6.66 17.77
C VAL A 78 1.56 -6.24 17.57
N SER A 79 2.25 -5.85 18.64
CA SER A 79 3.66 -5.48 18.62
C SER A 79 4.46 -6.49 19.44
N LYS A 80 5.44 -7.12 18.81
CA LYS A 80 6.28 -8.16 19.44
C LYS A 80 7.75 -7.97 19.06
N GLU A 81 8.62 -8.55 19.85
CA GLU A 81 10.01 -8.73 19.46
C GLU A 81 10.08 -9.64 18.22
N GLN A 82 10.94 -9.29 17.28
CA GLN A 82 11.09 -10.04 16.05
C GLN A 82 11.62 -11.46 16.32
N ASP A 83 11.03 -12.44 15.62
CA ASP A 83 11.53 -13.82 15.64
C ASP A 83 13.02 -13.88 15.29
N ARG A 84 13.76 -14.73 16.02
CA ARG A 84 15.22 -14.84 15.87
C ARG A 84 15.66 -15.27 14.46
N TYR A 85 14.85 -16.07 13.77
CA TYR A 85 15.21 -16.52 12.41
C TYR A 85 15.04 -15.39 11.41
N LEU A 86 13.96 -14.62 11.52
CA LEU A 86 13.73 -13.43 10.71
C LEU A 86 14.80 -12.36 11.01
N ALA A 87 15.11 -12.12 12.29
CA ALA A 87 16.15 -11.20 12.70
C ALA A 87 17.53 -11.60 12.14
N ASN A 88 17.86 -12.90 12.11
CA ASN A 88 19.10 -13.41 11.53
C ASN A 88 19.12 -13.23 10.01
N ASN A 89 17.99 -13.40 9.33
CA ASN A 89 17.91 -13.16 7.89
C ASN A 89 18.14 -11.69 7.52
N GLN A 90 17.79 -10.78 8.42
CA GLN A 90 18.03 -9.35 8.26
C GLN A 90 19.42 -8.88 8.73
N ASN A 91 20.24 -9.80 9.29
CA ASN A 91 21.63 -9.53 9.61
C ASN A 91 22.54 -9.76 8.39
N GLY A 92 23.37 -8.80 8.06
CA GLY A 92 24.41 -8.95 7.04
C GLY A 92 24.03 -8.38 5.67
N THR A 93 24.42 -9.07 4.60
CA THR A 93 24.25 -8.57 3.24
C THR A 93 22.78 -8.45 2.86
N PRO A 94 22.36 -7.35 2.23
CA PRO A 94 20.97 -7.20 1.75
C PRO A 94 20.54 -8.37 0.87
N ARG A 95 19.35 -8.91 1.13
CA ARG A 95 18.75 -10.01 0.36
C ARG A 95 17.44 -9.55 -0.25
N CYS A 96 17.11 -10.10 -1.41
CA CYS A 96 15.78 -9.90 -1.98
C CYS A 96 14.71 -10.58 -1.12
N GLY A 97 13.54 -9.98 -1.01
CA GLY A 97 12.38 -10.51 -0.32
C GLY A 97 12.17 -9.89 1.05
N ASP A 98 12.88 -10.36 2.07
CA ASP A 98 12.60 -9.99 3.47
C ASP A 98 13.32 -8.72 3.96
N ASN A 99 14.09 -8.06 3.10
CA ASN A 99 14.99 -6.97 3.49
C ASN A 99 14.56 -5.59 3.02
N GLY A 100 13.28 -5.29 2.96
CA GLY A 100 12.83 -3.94 2.65
C GLY A 100 11.50 -3.86 1.94
N ILE A 101 11.07 -2.64 1.67
CA ILE A 101 9.89 -2.33 0.89
C ILE A 101 10.31 -2.09 -0.54
N PHE A 102 9.83 -2.95 -1.46
CA PHE A 102 10.09 -2.80 -2.87
C PHE A 102 8.99 -1.99 -3.54
N LYS A 103 9.38 -0.91 -4.20
CA LYS A 103 8.49 -0.10 -5.03
C LYS A 103 8.77 -0.42 -6.49
N GLY A 104 7.78 -1.01 -7.16
CA GLY A 104 7.81 -1.18 -8.61
C GLY A 104 7.58 0.15 -9.33
N VAL A 105 8.33 0.38 -10.40
CA VAL A 105 8.08 1.47 -11.35
C VAL A 105 7.65 0.88 -12.68
N PRO A 106 6.72 1.54 -13.43
CA PRO A 106 6.31 1.04 -14.73
C PRO A 106 7.51 1.03 -15.70
N LEU A 107 7.83 -0.12 -16.24
CA LEU A 107 8.94 -0.32 -17.19
C LEU A 107 8.46 -0.52 -18.60
N THR A 108 7.49 -1.40 -18.83
CA THR A 108 6.94 -1.68 -20.14
C THR A 108 6.01 -0.57 -20.64
N THR A 109 5.72 -0.57 -21.92
CA THR A 109 4.78 0.40 -22.53
C THR A 109 3.38 0.25 -21.94
N GLU A 110 2.92 -0.98 -21.77
CA GLU A 110 1.62 -1.30 -21.20
C GLU A 110 1.50 -0.87 -19.73
N GLU A 111 2.55 -1.10 -18.92
CA GLU A 111 2.57 -0.63 -17.53
C GLU A 111 2.52 0.89 -17.42
N LYS A 112 3.23 1.60 -18.30
CA LYS A 112 3.19 3.06 -18.38
C LYS A 112 1.81 3.56 -18.77
N GLN A 113 1.21 2.98 -19.81
CA GLN A 113 -0.14 3.33 -20.25
C GLN A 113 -1.17 3.09 -19.13
N LEU A 114 -1.13 1.92 -18.47
CA LEU A 114 -2.05 1.61 -17.37
C LEU A 114 -1.86 2.59 -16.19
N SER A 115 -0.63 2.99 -15.91
CA SER A 115 -0.33 3.98 -14.86
C SER A 115 -0.88 5.36 -15.20
N GLU A 116 -0.82 5.79 -16.46
CA GLU A 116 -1.40 7.05 -16.92
C GLU A 116 -2.94 7.04 -16.86
N ILE A 117 -3.56 5.92 -17.26
CA ILE A 117 -5.01 5.71 -17.15
C ILE A 117 -5.44 5.79 -15.69
N ALA A 118 -4.78 5.03 -14.82
CA ALA A 118 -5.08 5.02 -13.39
C ALA A 118 -4.97 6.43 -12.78
N LYS A 119 -3.95 7.19 -13.17
CA LYS A 119 -3.77 8.57 -12.71
C LYS A 119 -4.88 9.49 -13.19
N LYS A 120 -5.22 9.46 -14.48
CA LYS A 120 -6.30 10.30 -15.05
C LYS A 120 -7.65 10.02 -14.38
N ILE A 121 -7.97 8.74 -14.15
CA ILE A 121 -9.22 8.38 -13.46
C ILE A 121 -9.18 8.84 -12.00
N TYR A 122 -8.04 8.68 -11.31
CA TYR A 122 -7.88 9.13 -9.93
C TYR A 122 -7.98 10.66 -9.77
N ASP A 123 -7.49 11.42 -10.74
CA ASP A 123 -7.61 12.89 -10.74
C ASP A 123 -9.08 13.34 -10.84
N MET A 124 -9.95 12.54 -11.49
CA MET A 124 -11.39 12.78 -11.59
C MET A 124 -12.17 12.21 -10.39
N TYR A 125 -11.79 11.02 -9.97
CA TYR A 125 -12.44 10.24 -8.90
C TYR A 125 -11.40 9.81 -7.86
N PRO A 126 -11.04 10.66 -6.86
CA PRO A 126 -9.98 10.38 -5.89
C PRO A 126 -10.41 9.39 -4.79
N THR A 127 -11.03 8.29 -5.22
CA THR A 127 -11.55 7.21 -4.38
C THR A 127 -10.91 5.89 -4.79
N ASP A 128 -11.21 4.82 -4.08
CA ASP A 128 -10.68 3.48 -4.33
C ASP A 128 -10.83 3.03 -5.79
N GLY A 129 -9.75 2.57 -6.38
CA GLY A 129 -9.75 2.10 -7.76
C GLY A 129 -8.65 1.11 -8.09
N LYS A 130 -9.01 0.15 -8.94
CA LYS A 130 -8.15 -0.93 -9.45
C LYS A 130 -8.33 -1.07 -10.95
N TYR A 131 -7.24 -1.22 -11.66
CA TYR A 131 -7.18 -1.23 -13.11
C TYR A 131 -6.37 -2.42 -13.58
N ILE A 132 -6.89 -3.15 -14.57
CA ILE A 132 -6.24 -4.35 -15.09
C ILE A 132 -6.17 -4.22 -16.62
N LEU A 133 -5.02 -4.51 -17.19
CA LEU A 133 -4.86 -4.68 -18.63
C LEU A 133 -4.51 -6.14 -18.91
N ALA A 134 -5.39 -6.83 -19.62
CA ALA A 134 -5.25 -8.24 -19.99
C ALA A 134 -5.73 -8.48 -21.40
N ASP A 135 -4.89 -9.11 -22.22
CA ASP A 135 -5.22 -9.52 -23.60
C ASP A 135 -5.83 -8.37 -24.44
N GLY A 136 -5.26 -7.17 -24.29
CA GLY A 136 -5.72 -5.96 -24.99
C GLY A 136 -7.00 -5.34 -24.44
N LYS A 137 -7.57 -5.88 -23.35
CA LYS A 137 -8.78 -5.38 -22.69
C LYS A 137 -8.41 -4.63 -21.42
N LEU A 138 -9.03 -3.48 -21.21
CA LEU A 138 -8.93 -2.69 -19.99
C LEU A 138 -10.12 -2.99 -19.09
N ILE A 139 -9.86 -3.38 -17.84
CA ILE A 139 -10.87 -3.58 -16.82
C ILE A 139 -10.67 -2.48 -15.78
N ILE A 140 -11.74 -1.75 -15.46
CA ILE A 140 -11.75 -0.65 -14.50
C ILE A 140 -12.71 -0.99 -13.37
N CYS A 141 -12.21 -1.00 -12.14
CA CYS A 141 -13.01 -1.05 -10.92
C CYS A 141 -12.75 0.25 -10.18
N GLN A 142 -13.67 1.20 -10.26
CA GLN A 142 -13.55 2.53 -9.65
C GLN A 142 -14.78 2.83 -8.78
N SER A 143 -14.56 3.10 -7.49
CA SER A 143 -15.65 3.49 -6.61
C SER A 143 -16.09 4.93 -6.89
N CYS A 144 -17.37 5.22 -6.65
CA CYS A 144 -17.98 6.56 -6.78
C CYS A 144 -17.79 7.21 -8.17
N ALA A 145 -17.60 6.44 -9.22
CA ALA A 145 -17.42 6.94 -10.58
C ALA A 145 -18.71 6.89 -11.40
N ASP A 146 -18.83 7.78 -12.38
CA ASP A 146 -19.86 7.67 -13.42
C ASP A 146 -19.41 6.65 -14.48
N THR A 147 -20.09 5.51 -14.50
CA THR A 147 -19.77 4.41 -15.42
C THR A 147 -19.88 4.84 -16.88
N LYS A 148 -20.90 5.66 -17.22
CA LYS A 148 -21.09 6.11 -18.62
C LYS A 148 -19.99 7.06 -19.07
N GLU A 149 -19.48 7.90 -18.17
CA GLU A 149 -18.37 8.78 -18.45
C GLU A 149 -17.09 7.96 -18.72
N LEU A 150 -16.80 6.98 -17.88
CA LEU A 150 -15.63 6.09 -18.05
C LEU A 150 -15.75 5.23 -19.33
N GLU A 151 -16.93 4.69 -19.65
CA GLU A 151 -17.20 3.98 -20.91
C GLU A 151 -17.01 4.89 -22.13
N GLY A 152 -17.40 6.15 -22.04
CA GLY A 152 -17.19 7.14 -23.08
C GLY A 152 -15.72 7.48 -23.33
N MET A 153 -14.91 7.47 -22.26
CA MET A 153 -13.48 7.75 -22.31
C MET A 153 -12.65 6.54 -22.78
N TYR A 154 -13.08 5.33 -22.42
CA TYR A 154 -12.35 4.08 -22.65
C TYR A 154 -13.28 3.07 -23.31
N ARG A 155 -13.53 3.24 -24.63
CA ARG A 155 -14.58 2.55 -25.39
C ARG A 155 -14.62 1.04 -25.24
N ASP A 156 -13.55 0.36 -25.12
CA ASP A 156 -13.49 -1.11 -25.07
C ASP A 156 -13.14 -1.62 -23.67
N ALA A 157 -13.30 -0.77 -22.67
CA ALA A 157 -13.08 -1.14 -21.27
C ALA A 157 -14.28 -1.91 -20.70
N ILE A 158 -13.98 -2.84 -19.79
CA ILE A 158 -14.95 -3.45 -18.89
C ILE A 158 -14.90 -2.65 -17.58
N ILE A 159 -16.03 -2.08 -17.15
CA ILE A 159 -16.13 -1.19 -16.00
C ILE A 159 -17.01 -1.84 -14.93
#